data_1ba809028501a44c215f3b5205721b96
#
_entry.id   1ba809028501a44c215f3b5205721b96
#
_cell.length_a   1.000
_cell.length_b   1.000
_cell.length_c   1.000
_cell.angle_alpha   90.00
_cell.angle_beta   90.00
_cell.angle_gamma   90.00
#
_symmetry.space_group_name_H-M   'P 1'
#
loop_
_entity.id
_entity.type
_entity.pdbx_description
1 polymer ?
#
loop_
_entity_poly.entity_id
_entity_poly.type
_entity_poly.pdbx_seq_one_letter_code
_entity_poly.pdbx_strand_id
1 'polypeptide(L)'
;IYKTNPVKINVTNAIEQPKDPNNAPQISANDALHLVAEVSKTNPYINEPITVVYKLYFSYNIGISNWRELNKPKYNNFWSQNIDIKELVAEEGKYDGERYRYVVLRKTVLYPQKSGKLEIEPLSLDLDVQLPTNRRDVFGRVQVVEDSKRVSAPSRIVTVKPLPEAGKPEDFSGAVGNFSFKVTPSKTTLKNGESLELKVAVSGKGNLKLFDLPK
;
A
#
# COMPACT_ATOMS: atom_id res chain seq x y z
N ILE A 1 24.00 36.63 -21.86
CA ILE A 1 23.97 35.25 -21.31
C ILE A 1 25.26 35.10 -20.54
N TYR A 2 25.22 35.05 -19.20
CA TYR A 2 26.39 34.79 -18.36
C TYR A 2 26.59 33.28 -18.27
N LYS A 3 27.79 32.79 -18.64
CA LYS A 3 28.20 31.41 -18.46
C LYS A 3 29.12 31.33 -17.23
N THR A 4 28.79 30.50 -16.25
CA THR A 4 29.69 30.16 -15.17
C THR A 4 30.61 29.01 -15.61
N ASN A 5 31.81 28.96 -15.08
CA ASN A 5 32.72 27.82 -15.31
C ASN A 5 32.16 26.55 -14.64
N PRO A 6 32.24 25.38 -15.28
CA PRO A 6 31.80 24.15 -14.69
C PRO A 6 32.66 23.79 -13.46
N VAL A 7 31.99 23.50 -12.34
CA VAL A 7 32.66 22.99 -11.14
C VAL A 7 32.63 21.47 -11.20
N LYS A 8 33.79 20.84 -11.24
CA LYS A 8 33.96 19.39 -11.19
C LYS A 8 33.97 18.93 -9.74
N ILE A 9 32.92 18.20 -9.33
CA ILE A 9 32.84 17.57 -8.01
C ILE A 9 33.26 16.10 -8.17
N ASN A 10 34.34 15.68 -7.52
CA ASN A 10 34.68 14.27 -7.43
C ASN A 10 34.02 13.71 -6.18
N VAL A 11 33.10 12.78 -6.36
CA VAL A 11 32.51 12.01 -5.27
C VAL A 11 33.39 10.77 -5.08
N THR A 12 34.11 10.72 -3.98
CA THR A 12 34.87 9.50 -3.57
C THR A 12 33.95 8.68 -2.65
N ASN A 13 34.16 7.34 -2.66
CA ASN A 13 33.51 6.48 -1.68
C ASN A 13 33.94 6.92 -0.27
N ALA A 14 32.98 6.91 0.67
CA ALA A 14 33.30 7.18 2.07
C ALA A 14 34.42 6.22 2.51
N ILE A 15 35.42 6.76 3.19
CA ILE A 15 36.46 5.92 3.82
C ILE A 15 35.74 5.16 4.93
N GLU A 16 35.53 3.86 4.74
CA GLU A 16 35.00 2.99 5.80
C GLU A 16 36.07 3.01 6.93
N GLN A 17 35.68 3.57 8.08
CA GLN A 17 36.48 3.40 9.29
C GLN A 17 36.61 1.91 9.59
N PRO A 18 37.76 1.43 10.09
CA PRO A 18 37.92 0.03 10.47
C PRO A 18 36.82 -0.33 11.48
N LYS A 19 35.90 -1.18 11.08
CA LYS A 19 34.81 -1.65 11.97
C LYS A 19 35.44 -2.54 13.02
N ASP A 20 35.40 -2.14 14.29
CA ASP A 20 35.75 -3.01 15.42
C ASP A 20 34.87 -4.27 15.33
N PRO A 21 35.47 -5.48 15.20
CA PRO A 21 34.69 -6.72 15.06
C PRO A 21 33.70 -6.95 16.20
N ASN A 22 34.00 -6.43 17.41
CA ASN A 22 33.11 -6.53 18.57
C ASN A 22 31.95 -5.53 18.52
N ASN A 23 32.02 -4.53 17.66
CA ASN A 23 30.97 -3.53 17.44
C ASN A 23 30.16 -3.78 16.15
N ALA A 24 30.46 -4.89 15.47
CA ALA A 24 29.70 -5.31 14.30
C ALA A 24 28.28 -5.73 14.72
N PRO A 25 27.23 -5.37 13.96
CA PRO A 25 25.88 -5.82 14.24
C PRO A 25 25.78 -7.35 14.10
N GLN A 26 25.00 -7.99 14.97
CA GLN A 26 24.75 -9.43 14.94
C GLN A 26 23.90 -9.85 13.73
N ILE A 27 23.12 -8.94 13.19
CA ILE A 27 22.22 -9.16 12.06
C ILE A 27 22.42 -8.05 11.03
N SER A 28 22.40 -8.39 9.76
CA SER A 28 22.41 -7.41 8.68
C SER A 28 21.06 -6.70 8.61
N ALA A 29 21.07 -5.38 8.43
CA ALA A 29 19.82 -4.64 8.16
C ALA A 29 19.11 -5.13 6.89
N ASN A 30 19.84 -5.71 5.92
CA ASN A 30 19.23 -6.31 4.72
C ASN A 30 18.36 -7.52 5.03
N ASP A 31 18.80 -8.36 5.97
CA ASP A 31 18.10 -9.59 6.34
C ASP A 31 17.05 -9.33 7.43
N ALA A 32 17.13 -8.16 8.06
CA ALA A 32 16.24 -7.77 9.15
C ALA A 32 15.00 -6.99 8.73
N LEU A 33 14.97 -6.46 7.49
CA LEU A 33 13.95 -5.50 7.02
C LEU A 33 13.46 -5.84 5.62
N HIS A 34 12.14 -5.97 5.47
CA HIS A 34 11.52 -6.22 4.16
C HIS A 34 10.28 -5.36 3.99
N LEU A 35 10.25 -4.56 2.93
CA LEU A 35 9.06 -3.80 2.53
C LEU A 35 8.33 -4.55 1.41
N VAL A 36 7.07 -4.86 1.63
CA VAL A 36 6.27 -5.71 0.73
C VAL A 36 5.00 -4.98 0.32
N ALA A 37 4.65 -5.07 -0.97
CA ALA A 37 3.34 -4.68 -1.51
C ALA A 37 2.52 -5.95 -1.78
N GLU A 38 1.47 -6.17 -0.99
CA GLU A 38 0.52 -7.26 -1.17
C GLU A 38 -0.68 -6.75 -1.97
N VAL A 39 -1.02 -7.45 -3.06
CA VAL A 39 -2.17 -7.13 -3.91
C VAL A 39 -3.19 -8.26 -3.79
N SER A 40 -4.43 -7.91 -3.45
CA SER A 40 -5.49 -8.90 -3.19
C SER A 40 -5.87 -9.74 -4.41
N LYS A 41 -5.71 -9.20 -5.62
CA LYS A 41 -6.03 -9.87 -6.90
C LYS A 41 -5.19 -9.28 -8.02
N THR A 42 -4.56 -10.13 -8.81
CA THR A 42 -3.68 -9.72 -9.93
C THR A 42 -4.38 -9.70 -11.30
N ASN A 43 -5.59 -10.30 -11.39
CA ASN A 43 -6.38 -10.40 -12.63
C ASN A 43 -7.82 -9.92 -12.44
N PRO A 44 -8.06 -8.67 -11.99
CA PRO A 44 -9.41 -8.12 -11.84
C PRO A 44 -10.02 -7.77 -13.20
N TYR A 45 -11.32 -7.55 -13.19
CA TYR A 45 -12.02 -6.84 -14.27
C TYR A 45 -11.89 -5.32 -14.13
N ILE A 46 -12.18 -4.57 -15.21
CA ILE A 46 -12.34 -3.10 -15.12
C ILE A 46 -13.36 -2.79 -14.02
N ASN A 47 -13.07 -1.77 -13.20
CA ASN A 47 -13.86 -1.32 -12.05
C ASN A 47 -14.04 -2.35 -10.92
N GLU A 48 -13.45 -3.55 -11.00
CA GLU A 48 -13.42 -4.48 -9.88
C GLU A 48 -12.41 -4.01 -8.82
N PRO A 49 -12.82 -3.82 -7.55
CA PRO A 49 -11.91 -3.33 -6.51
C PRO A 49 -10.84 -4.35 -6.17
N ILE A 50 -9.60 -3.89 -6.11
CA ILE A 50 -8.47 -4.61 -5.52
C ILE A 50 -7.89 -3.79 -4.37
N THR A 51 -7.32 -4.48 -3.38
CA THR A 51 -6.65 -3.82 -2.26
C THR A 51 -5.16 -4.01 -2.38
N VAL A 52 -4.40 -2.93 -2.20
CA VAL A 52 -2.95 -2.95 -2.05
C VAL A 52 -2.62 -2.60 -0.62
N VAL A 53 -1.81 -3.44 0.03
CA VAL A 53 -1.34 -3.25 1.40
C VAL A 53 0.18 -3.25 1.41
N TYR A 54 0.77 -2.17 1.91
CA TYR A 54 2.21 -2.07 2.12
C TYR A 54 2.54 -2.41 3.56
N LYS A 55 3.34 -3.47 3.73
CA LYS A 55 3.79 -3.99 5.02
C LYS A 55 5.30 -3.87 5.15
N LEU A 56 5.75 -3.31 6.26
CA LEU A 56 7.15 -3.34 6.64
C LEU A 56 7.34 -4.47 7.65
N TYR A 57 8.05 -5.51 7.24
CA TYR A 57 8.49 -6.61 8.11
C TYR A 57 9.84 -6.26 8.71
N PHE A 58 9.99 -6.54 10.00
CA PHE A 58 11.23 -6.31 10.73
C PHE A 58 11.47 -7.40 11.78
N SER A 59 12.73 -7.78 11.94
CA SER A 59 13.16 -8.80 12.89
C SER A 59 12.86 -8.38 14.33
N TYR A 60 12.68 -9.36 15.22
CA TYR A 60 12.40 -9.13 16.65
C TYR A 60 13.52 -8.38 17.37
N ASN A 61 14.75 -8.54 16.89
CA ASN A 61 15.95 -8.05 17.56
C ASN A 61 16.37 -6.64 17.17
N ILE A 62 15.62 -5.97 16.29
CA ILE A 62 15.95 -4.62 15.85
C ILE A 62 14.90 -3.61 16.33
N GLY A 63 15.36 -2.36 16.54
CA GLY A 63 14.51 -1.20 16.73
C GLY A 63 14.43 -0.37 15.45
N ILE A 64 13.31 0.27 15.19
CA ILE A 64 13.15 1.29 14.16
C ILE A 64 12.93 2.60 14.91
N SER A 65 13.88 3.53 14.81
CA SER A 65 13.83 4.82 15.52
C SER A 65 13.15 5.89 14.68
N ASN A 66 13.29 5.82 13.36
CA ASN A 66 12.69 6.79 12.45
C ASN A 66 12.46 6.16 11.07
N TRP A 67 11.58 6.77 10.26
CA TRP A 67 11.37 6.39 8.87
C TRP A 67 10.88 7.55 8.03
N ARG A 68 11.22 7.52 6.75
CA ARG A 68 10.85 8.55 5.78
C ARG A 68 10.50 7.92 4.43
N GLU A 69 9.34 8.29 3.86
CA GLU A 69 8.99 7.94 2.48
C GLU A 69 9.88 8.73 1.51
N LEU A 70 10.54 8.02 0.59
CA LEU A 70 11.33 8.63 -0.49
C LEU A 70 10.48 8.90 -1.72
N ASN A 71 9.60 7.97 -2.04
CA ASN A 71 8.62 8.10 -3.10
C ASN A 71 7.29 7.51 -2.66
N LYS A 72 6.21 8.07 -3.21
CA LYS A 72 4.85 7.56 -3.03
C LYS A 72 4.44 6.84 -4.30
N PRO A 73 3.87 5.61 -4.20
CA PRO A 73 3.41 4.90 -5.38
C PRO A 73 2.28 5.68 -6.06
N LYS A 74 2.39 5.83 -7.37
CA LYS A 74 1.31 6.34 -8.20
C LYS A 74 0.50 5.17 -8.73
N TYR A 75 -0.78 5.41 -8.91
CA TYR A 75 -1.74 4.42 -9.37
C TYR A 75 -2.33 4.86 -10.72
N ASN A 76 -1.47 4.92 -11.73
CA ASN A 76 -1.86 5.36 -13.06
C ASN A 76 -2.90 4.41 -13.66
N ASN A 77 -4.00 4.97 -14.19
CA ASN A 77 -5.17 4.25 -14.70
C ASN A 77 -5.96 3.47 -13.63
N PHE A 78 -5.82 3.86 -12.36
CA PHE A 78 -6.70 3.42 -11.29
C PHE A 78 -7.39 4.63 -10.65
N TRP A 79 -8.65 4.48 -10.31
CA TRP A 79 -9.24 5.32 -9.28
C TRP A 79 -8.84 4.73 -7.93
N SER A 80 -8.41 5.55 -7.00
CA SER A 80 -7.85 5.08 -5.74
C SER A 80 -8.55 5.69 -4.54
N GLN A 81 -8.76 4.89 -3.51
CA GLN A 81 -9.26 5.31 -2.21
C GLN A 81 -8.32 4.81 -1.13
N ASN A 82 -7.64 5.75 -0.45
CA ASN A 82 -6.83 5.40 0.71
C ASN A 82 -7.73 5.02 1.89
N ILE A 83 -7.27 4.04 2.66
CA ILE A 83 -7.88 3.66 3.94
C ILE A 83 -6.95 4.19 5.02
N ASP A 84 -7.47 5.08 5.85
CA ASP A 84 -6.70 5.69 6.93
C ASP A 84 -6.30 4.65 7.97
N ILE A 85 -5.00 4.60 8.27
CA ILE A 85 -4.43 3.79 9.32
C ILE A 85 -4.25 4.73 10.51
N LYS A 86 -5.11 4.57 11.52
CA LYS A 86 -5.15 5.45 12.68
C LYS A 86 -3.91 5.31 13.56
N GLU A 87 -3.37 4.10 13.62
CA GLU A 87 -2.24 3.75 14.48
C GLU A 87 -1.40 2.66 13.83
N LEU A 88 -0.08 2.78 13.94
CA LEU A 88 0.85 1.75 13.49
C LEU A 88 1.00 0.71 14.60
N VAL A 89 0.33 -0.42 14.46
CA VAL A 89 0.42 -1.54 15.40
C VAL A 89 1.35 -2.60 14.83
N ALA A 90 2.33 -3.01 15.64
CA ALA A 90 3.20 -4.12 15.27
C ALA A 90 2.48 -5.45 15.53
N GLU A 91 2.33 -6.24 14.49
CA GLU A 91 1.73 -7.57 14.52
C GLU A 91 2.79 -8.65 14.24
N GLU A 92 2.54 -9.87 14.70
CA GLU A 92 3.37 -11.02 14.37
C GLU A 92 3.00 -11.59 13.01
N GLY A 93 4.02 -11.97 12.23
CA GLY A 93 3.82 -12.53 10.91
C GLY A 93 4.99 -13.37 10.44
N LYS A 94 4.87 -13.88 9.22
CA LYS A 94 5.94 -14.61 8.54
C LYS A 94 6.29 -13.92 7.23
N TYR A 95 7.57 -13.85 6.95
CA TYR A 95 8.10 -13.45 5.66
C TYR A 95 9.10 -14.53 5.21
N ASP A 96 8.88 -15.10 4.02
CA ASP A 96 9.68 -16.20 3.46
C ASP A 96 9.89 -17.39 4.42
N GLY A 97 8.83 -17.73 5.18
CA GLY A 97 8.85 -18.84 6.16
C GLY A 97 9.37 -18.47 7.56
N GLU A 98 10.14 -17.40 7.69
CA GLU A 98 10.72 -16.92 8.94
C GLU A 98 9.77 -16.02 9.73
N ARG A 99 9.95 -15.94 11.06
CA ARG A 99 9.13 -15.12 11.94
C ARG A 99 9.63 -13.68 11.96
N TYR A 100 8.70 -12.76 11.75
CA TYR A 100 8.91 -11.32 11.81
C TYR A 100 7.78 -10.65 12.57
N ARG A 101 8.00 -9.42 13.02
CA ARG A 101 6.93 -8.46 13.28
C ARG A 101 6.71 -7.65 12.01
N TYR A 102 5.50 -7.16 11.80
CA TYR A 102 5.23 -6.24 10.70
C TYR A 102 4.30 -5.12 11.14
N VAL A 103 4.39 -4.01 10.44
CA VAL A 103 3.41 -2.91 10.52
C VAL A 103 2.81 -2.68 9.14
N VAL A 104 1.52 -2.34 9.11
CA VAL A 104 0.85 -1.89 7.89
C VAL A 104 1.07 -0.39 7.77
N LEU A 105 1.82 0.03 6.75
CA LEU A 105 2.15 1.44 6.52
C LEU A 105 1.10 2.16 5.66
N ARG A 106 0.51 1.43 4.71
CA ARG A 106 -0.45 1.97 3.75
C ARG A 106 -1.42 0.89 3.29
N LYS A 107 -2.69 1.26 3.17
CA LYS A 107 -3.73 0.43 2.59
C LYS A 107 -4.57 1.26 1.64
N THR A 108 -4.69 0.80 0.39
CA THR A 108 -5.40 1.54 -0.67
C THR A 108 -6.28 0.57 -1.44
N VAL A 109 -7.53 0.97 -1.68
CA VAL A 109 -8.41 0.28 -2.62
C VAL A 109 -8.24 0.93 -3.98
N LEU A 110 -7.99 0.12 -5.00
CA LEU A 110 -7.79 0.53 -6.38
C LEU A 110 -8.89 -0.04 -7.27
N TYR A 111 -9.40 0.78 -8.15
CA TYR A 111 -10.40 0.40 -9.15
C TYR A 111 -9.78 0.64 -10.54
N PRO A 112 -9.41 -0.43 -11.28
CA PRO A 112 -8.82 -0.27 -12.61
C PRO A 112 -9.79 0.43 -13.56
N GLN A 113 -9.32 1.46 -14.26
CA GLN A 113 -10.12 2.23 -15.22
C GLN A 113 -9.88 1.82 -16.68
N LYS A 114 -8.90 0.93 -16.91
CA LYS A 114 -8.51 0.48 -18.23
C LYS A 114 -8.15 -1.01 -18.20
N SER A 115 -8.45 -1.75 -19.26
CA SER A 115 -7.98 -3.12 -19.44
C SER A 115 -6.51 -3.17 -19.87
N GLY A 116 -5.88 -4.33 -19.70
CA GLY A 116 -4.48 -4.57 -20.02
C GLY A 116 -3.58 -4.61 -18.79
N LYS A 117 -2.27 -4.51 -19.00
CA LYS A 117 -1.28 -4.51 -17.93
C LYS A 117 -1.19 -3.12 -17.31
N LEU A 118 -1.53 -3.00 -16.05
CA LEU A 118 -1.40 -1.77 -15.27
C LEU A 118 -0.33 -1.99 -14.20
N GLU A 119 0.50 -0.97 -13.98
CA GLU A 119 1.56 -0.99 -12.99
C GLU A 119 1.15 -0.21 -11.75
N ILE A 120 1.43 -0.81 -10.59
CA ILE A 120 1.44 -0.16 -9.27
C ILE A 120 2.90 0.17 -8.99
N GLU A 121 3.22 1.45 -8.92
CA GLU A 121 4.60 1.91 -8.74
C GLU A 121 5.19 1.46 -7.39
N PRO A 122 6.54 1.38 -7.29
CA PRO A 122 7.21 0.97 -6.05
C PRO A 122 7.03 2.00 -4.94
N LEU A 123 7.05 1.53 -3.69
CA LEU A 123 7.21 2.35 -2.48
C LEU A 123 8.63 2.15 -1.96
N SER A 124 9.34 3.24 -1.65
CA SER A 124 10.67 3.18 -1.03
C SER A 124 10.72 4.02 0.23
N LEU A 125 11.39 3.49 1.24
CA LEU A 125 11.58 4.12 2.55
C LEU A 125 13.07 4.19 2.89
N ASP A 126 13.47 5.26 3.54
CA ASP A 126 14.69 5.31 4.35
C ASP A 126 14.29 5.06 5.81
N LEU A 127 14.98 4.14 6.46
CA LEU A 127 14.74 3.73 7.84
C LEU A 127 16.02 3.95 8.66
N ASP A 128 15.88 4.55 9.84
CA ASP A 128 16.94 4.59 10.84
C ASP A 128 16.65 3.47 11.84
N VAL A 129 17.62 2.55 11.97
CA VAL A 129 17.46 1.30 12.70
C VAL A 129 18.53 1.12 13.77
N GLN A 130 18.16 0.45 14.84
CA GLN A 130 19.06 0.06 15.93
C GLN A 130 19.31 -1.44 15.84
N LEU A 131 20.55 -1.80 15.56
CA LEU A 131 20.99 -3.18 15.39
C LEU A 131 21.76 -3.64 16.63
N PRO A 132 21.46 -4.81 17.21
CA PRO A 132 22.18 -5.34 18.36
C PRO A 132 23.61 -5.71 17.98
N THR A 133 24.55 -5.47 18.89
CA THR A 133 25.95 -5.88 18.77
C THR A 133 26.27 -7.04 19.70
N ASN A 134 27.47 -7.59 19.60
CA ASN A 134 27.98 -8.59 20.53
C ASN A 134 28.41 -8.00 21.88
N ARG A 135 28.40 -6.68 22.04
CA ARG A 135 28.77 -6.00 23.28
C ARG A 135 27.63 -5.88 24.24
N ARG A 136 27.98 -5.93 25.53
CA ARG A 136 27.07 -5.62 26.62
C ARG A 136 27.63 -4.46 27.45
N ASP A 137 26.74 -3.66 27.99
CA ASP A 137 27.13 -2.60 28.93
C ASP A 137 27.47 -3.19 30.32
N VAL A 138 27.86 -2.35 31.25
CA VAL A 138 28.23 -2.73 32.62
C VAL A 138 27.02 -3.33 33.41
N PHE A 139 25.79 -3.16 32.91
CA PHE A 139 24.56 -3.73 33.46
C PHE A 139 24.10 -4.99 32.70
N GLY A 140 24.90 -5.49 31.76
CA GLY A 140 24.61 -6.69 30.97
C GLY A 140 23.63 -6.47 29.80
N ARG A 141 23.21 -5.21 29.49
CA ARG A 141 22.33 -4.89 28.37
C ARG A 141 23.11 -4.93 27.05
N VAL A 142 22.48 -5.48 26.01
CA VAL A 142 23.05 -5.50 24.66
C VAL A 142 23.19 -4.07 24.13
N GLN A 143 24.38 -3.71 23.70
CA GLN A 143 24.63 -2.44 23.02
C GLN A 143 24.09 -2.50 21.59
N VAL A 144 23.54 -1.39 21.12
CA VAL A 144 23.06 -1.24 19.74
C VAL A 144 23.91 -0.25 18.97
N VAL A 145 23.99 -0.44 17.66
CA VAL A 145 24.52 0.55 16.72
C VAL A 145 23.39 1.07 15.85
N GLU A 146 23.46 2.33 15.53
CA GLU A 146 22.53 2.94 14.58
C GLU A 146 23.03 2.71 13.14
N ASP A 147 22.10 2.41 12.25
CA ASP A 147 22.34 2.26 10.83
C ASP A 147 21.16 2.85 10.06
N SER A 148 21.42 3.33 8.86
CA SER A 148 20.35 3.84 7.96
C SER A 148 20.20 2.92 6.78
N LYS A 149 18.98 2.44 6.55
CA LYS A 149 18.68 1.45 5.51
C LYS A 149 17.56 1.89 4.60
N ARG A 150 17.83 1.82 3.29
CA ARG A 150 16.79 1.95 2.27
C ARG A 150 16.16 0.60 1.97
N VAL A 151 14.83 0.55 2.04
CA VAL A 151 14.02 -0.61 1.65
C VAL A 151 13.01 -0.19 0.58
N SER A 152 12.67 -1.12 -0.31
CA SER A 152 11.72 -0.86 -1.40
C SER A 152 10.81 -2.06 -1.61
N ALA A 153 9.50 -1.80 -1.67
CA ALA A 153 8.55 -2.73 -2.23
C ALA A 153 8.58 -2.56 -3.76
N PRO A 154 8.91 -3.61 -4.52
CA PRO A 154 8.99 -3.52 -5.98
C PRO A 154 7.62 -3.22 -6.58
N SER A 155 7.61 -2.72 -7.82
CA SER A 155 6.37 -2.52 -8.57
C SER A 155 5.59 -3.83 -8.72
N ARG A 156 4.27 -3.70 -8.87
CA ARG A 156 3.36 -4.84 -9.10
C ARG A 156 2.58 -4.62 -10.39
N ILE A 157 2.52 -5.66 -11.21
CA ILE A 157 1.73 -5.66 -12.43
C ILE A 157 0.38 -6.33 -12.16
N VAL A 158 -0.68 -5.64 -12.53
CA VAL A 158 -2.06 -6.14 -12.50
C VAL A 158 -2.54 -6.27 -13.93
N THR A 159 -3.00 -7.47 -14.32
CA THR A 159 -3.54 -7.74 -15.66
C THR A 159 -5.05 -7.61 -15.64
N VAL A 160 -5.56 -6.45 -16.00
CA VAL A 160 -6.98 -6.10 -15.95
C VAL A 160 -7.72 -6.66 -17.17
N LYS A 161 -8.79 -7.40 -16.93
CA LYS A 161 -9.67 -7.98 -17.95
C LYS A 161 -10.74 -6.97 -18.36
N PRO A 162 -11.14 -6.92 -19.65
CA PRO A 162 -12.35 -6.21 -20.04
C PRO A 162 -13.57 -6.87 -19.40
N LEU A 163 -14.65 -6.11 -19.24
CA LEU A 163 -15.94 -6.69 -18.83
C LEU A 163 -16.47 -7.62 -19.91
N PRO A 164 -17.14 -8.73 -19.55
CA PRO A 164 -17.81 -9.59 -20.53
C PRO A 164 -18.89 -8.82 -21.29
N GLU A 165 -18.93 -8.98 -22.60
CA GLU A 165 -20.00 -8.39 -23.44
C GLU A 165 -21.25 -9.27 -23.45
N ALA A 166 -21.10 -10.60 -23.28
CA ALA A 166 -22.21 -11.53 -23.23
C ALA A 166 -23.07 -11.29 -21.97
N GLY A 167 -24.36 -11.02 -22.17
CA GLY A 167 -25.31 -10.76 -21.08
C GLY A 167 -25.24 -9.36 -20.49
N LYS A 168 -24.47 -8.45 -21.06
CA LYS A 168 -24.40 -7.05 -20.64
C LYS A 168 -25.70 -6.33 -21.04
N PRO A 169 -26.44 -5.74 -20.06
CA PRO A 169 -27.65 -4.95 -20.36
C PRO A 169 -27.33 -3.73 -21.23
N GLU A 170 -28.28 -3.28 -22.05
CA GLU A 170 -28.12 -2.07 -22.87
C GLU A 170 -27.97 -0.81 -22.01
N ASP A 171 -28.63 -0.78 -20.84
CA ASP A 171 -28.61 0.30 -19.85
C ASP A 171 -27.53 0.10 -18.75
N PHE A 172 -26.50 -0.71 -19.03
CA PHE A 172 -25.44 -0.97 -18.06
C PHE A 172 -24.75 0.31 -17.57
N SER A 173 -24.96 0.66 -16.31
CA SER A 173 -24.47 1.90 -15.69
C SER A 173 -23.00 1.84 -15.22
N GLY A 174 -22.29 0.71 -15.41
CA GLY A 174 -20.92 0.54 -14.96
C GLY A 174 -20.75 -0.06 -13.57
N ALA A 175 -21.81 -0.57 -12.95
CA ALA A 175 -21.78 -1.21 -11.65
C ALA A 175 -21.04 -2.55 -11.70
N VAL A 176 -19.92 -2.68 -10.96
CA VAL A 176 -19.13 -3.91 -10.87
C VAL A 176 -18.95 -4.30 -9.41
N GLY A 177 -19.51 -5.44 -9.02
CA GLY A 177 -19.49 -5.92 -7.65
C GLY A 177 -20.73 -6.73 -7.28
N ASN A 178 -20.90 -6.96 -5.99
CA ASN A 178 -22.06 -7.61 -5.40
C ASN A 178 -22.88 -6.55 -4.65
N PHE A 179 -24.06 -6.22 -5.16
CA PHE A 179 -24.90 -5.16 -4.63
C PHE A 179 -26.27 -5.69 -4.22
N SER A 180 -26.80 -5.09 -3.18
CA SER A 180 -28.21 -5.20 -2.78
C SER A 180 -28.91 -3.89 -3.12
N PHE A 181 -30.08 -4.00 -3.74
CA PHE A 181 -30.89 -2.86 -4.14
C PHE A 181 -32.23 -2.92 -3.42
N LYS A 182 -32.63 -1.82 -2.79
CA LYS A 182 -33.90 -1.71 -2.06
C LYS A 182 -34.58 -0.39 -2.39
N VAL A 183 -35.86 -0.47 -2.77
CA VAL A 183 -36.71 0.68 -2.95
C VAL A 183 -37.78 0.67 -1.86
N THR A 184 -37.95 1.79 -1.18
CA THR A 184 -38.97 1.95 -0.13
C THR A 184 -39.81 3.19 -0.44
N PRO A 185 -41.09 3.04 -0.77
CA PRO A 185 -41.98 4.17 -0.95
C PRO A 185 -42.40 4.77 0.39
N SER A 186 -42.58 6.08 0.45
CA SER A 186 -43.10 6.77 1.64
C SER A 186 -44.57 6.43 1.96
N LYS A 187 -45.35 6.06 0.95
CA LYS A 187 -46.76 5.62 1.05
C LYS A 187 -47.02 4.53 0.01
N THR A 188 -47.96 3.66 0.30
CA THR A 188 -48.43 2.61 -0.63
C THR A 188 -49.77 2.93 -1.25
N THR A 189 -50.44 3.95 -0.74
CA THR A 189 -51.76 4.43 -1.26
C THR A 189 -51.69 5.93 -1.43
N LEU A 190 -52.10 6.43 -2.59
CA LEU A 190 -52.07 7.84 -2.96
C LEU A 190 -53.45 8.29 -3.47
N LYS A 191 -53.83 9.52 -3.16
CA LYS A 191 -54.92 10.19 -3.82
C LYS A 191 -54.41 10.92 -5.07
N ASN A 192 -55.33 11.18 -6.01
CA ASN A 192 -54.98 11.96 -7.19
C ASN A 192 -54.41 13.34 -6.79
N GLY A 193 -53.24 13.69 -7.34
CA GLY A 193 -52.51 14.94 -7.04
C GLY A 193 -51.54 14.86 -5.84
N GLU A 194 -51.45 13.73 -5.12
CA GLU A 194 -50.44 13.57 -4.05
C GLU A 194 -49.07 13.14 -4.59
N SER A 195 -48.04 13.62 -3.92
CA SER A 195 -46.66 13.26 -4.21
C SER A 195 -46.22 12.00 -3.45
N LEU A 196 -45.36 11.21 -4.08
CA LEU A 196 -44.68 10.04 -3.51
C LEU A 196 -43.20 10.28 -3.42
N GLU A 197 -42.61 9.99 -2.28
CA GLU A 197 -41.16 9.91 -2.11
C GLU A 197 -40.69 8.45 -2.20
N LEU A 198 -39.72 8.17 -3.05
CA LEU A 198 -39.09 6.86 -3.17
C LEU A 198 -37.65 6.93 -2.57
N LYS A 199 -37.41 6.15 -1.52
CA LYS A 199 -36.07 5.97 -0.97
C LYS A 199 -35.43 4.78 -1.67
N VAL A 200 -34.39 5.05 -2.47
CA VAL A 200 -33.55 4.03 -3.12
C VAL A 200 -32.27 3.84 -2.31
N ALA A 201 -31.98 2.62 -1.90
CA ALA A 201 -30.77 2.27 -1.18
C ALA A 201 -30.00 1.20 -1.96
N VAL A 202 -28.72 1.46 -2.25
CA VAL A 202 -27.80 0.49 -2.81
C VAL A 202 -26.69 0.24 -1.79
N SER A 203 -26.44 -1.02 -1.48
CA SER A 203 -25.40 -1.44 -0.55
C SER A 203 -24.65 -2.64 -1.09
N GLY A 204 -23.40 -2.84 -0.67
CA GLY A 204 -22.61 -3.99 -1.12
C GLY A 204 -21.12 -3.73 -1.22
N LYS A 205 -20.42 -4.65 -1.88
CA LYS A 205 -18.99 -4.58 -2.16
C LYS A 205 -18.77 -4.41 -3.65
N GLY A 206 -18.14 -3.31 -4.04
CA GLY A 206 -17.87 -3.00 -5.45
C GLY A 206 -17.56 -1.51 -5.63
N ASN A 207 -17.72 -1.03 -6.85
CA ASN A 207 -17.40 0.33 -7.25
C ASN A 207 -18.53 1.35 -7.00
N LEU A 208 -19.17 1.32 -5.82
CA LEU A 208 -20.31 2.17 -5.44
C LEU A 208 -20.17 3.66 -5.75
N LYS A 209 -18.94 4.17 -5.86
CA LYS A 209 -18.66 5.59 -6.15
C LYS A 209 -18.43 5.88 -7.64
N LEU A 210 -18.47 4.87 -8.50
CA LEU A 210 -18.03 4.95 -9.89
C LEU A 210 -19.12 4.60 -10.90
N PHE A 211 -20.38 4.49 -10.47
CA PHE A 211 -21.52 4.28 -11.37
C PHE A 211 -22.70 5.13 -10.94
N ASP A 212 -23.57 5.44 -11.88
CA ASP A 212 -24.81 6.16 -11.63
C ASP A 212 -25.93 5.20 -11.28
N LEU A 213 -26.89 5.67 -10.45
CA LEU A 213 -28.11 4.93 -10.20
C LEU A 213 -28.96 4.87 -11.46
N PRO A 214 -29.70 3.78 -11.70
CA PRO A 214 -30.67 3.72 -12.81
C PRO A 214 -31.65 4.88 -12.71
N LYS A 215 -32.00 5.47 -13.87
CA LYS A 215 -32.99 6.55 -13.98
C LYS A 215 -34.39 6.00 -14.00
#